data_1918bd5a98ff9a47195d9ff94590e3c7
#
_entry.id   1918bd5a98ff9a47195d9ff94590e3c7
#
_cell.length_a   1.000
_cell.length_b   1.000
_cell.length_c   1.000
_cell.angle_alpha   90.00
_cell.angle_beta   90.00
_cell.angle_gamma   90.00
#
_symmetry.space_group_name_H-M   'P 1'
#
loop_
_entity.id
_entity.type
_entity.pdbx_description
1 polymer ?
#
loop_
_entity_poly.entity_id
_entity_poly.type
_entity_poly.pdbx_seq_one_letter_code
_entity_poly.pdbx_strand_id
1 'polypeptide(L)'
;MKRRLQTQNEFEELIGSVLFESTPRVVTREQIQNYCRSLNQLDWFHFDEERSQEAGFGGIIVPGSLTFALVHSTFFEHVELVNLKALFVGSDRFRVLRPTNANETISLKMSIAAVEGRPEGFRVQYDFHWRSVNGSGPISEGTFLVRYWPSVDHEG
;
A
#
# COMPACT_ATOMS: atom_id res chain seq x y z
N MET A 1 7.11 -15.60 -7.35
CA MET A 1 6.16 -15.65 -8.48
C MET A 1 4.94 -14.80 -8.12
N LYS A 2 4.52 -13.93 -9.03
CA LYS A 2 3.34 -13.09 -8.81
C LYS A 2 2.06 -13.89 -9.00
N ARG A 3 1.03 -13.56 -8.23
CA ARG A 3 -0.34 -14.07 -8.48
C ARG A 3 -0.91 -13.38 -9.71
N ARG A 4 -1.38 -14.16 -10.66
CA ARG A 4 -2.03 -13.63 -11.88
C ARG A 4 -3.54 -13.57 -11.68
N LEU A 5 -4.16 -12.44 -12.02
CA LEU A 5 -5.60 -12.21 -11.96
C LEU A 5 -6.07 -11.59 -13.28
N GLN A 6 -7.15 -12.13 -13.82
CA GLN A 6 -7.63 -11.76 -15.13
C GLN A 6 -9.13 -11.45 -15.18
N THR A 7 -9.95 -12.15 -14.39
CA THR A 7 -11.40 -12.05 -14.46
C THR A 7 -12.02 -11.62 -13.14
N GLN A 8 -13.17 -10.96 -13.20
CA GLN A 8 -13.97 -10.62 -12.01
C GLN A 8 -14.18 -11.84 -11.11
N ASN A 9 -14.51 -13.00 -11.69
CA ASN A 9 -14.77 -14.23 -10.94
C ASN A 9 -13.55 -14.68 -10.11
N GLU A 10 -12.33 -14.55 -10.65
CA GLU A 10 -11.11 -14.87 -9.90
C GLU A 10 -10.93 -13.97 -8.66
N PHE A 11 -11.31 -12.69 -8.76
CA PHE A 11 -11.33 -11.81 -7.58
C PHE A 11 -12.43 -12.20 -6.59
N GLU A 12 -13.62 -12.55 -7.07
CA GLU A 12 -14.76 -12.95 -6.21
C GLU A 12 -14.44 -14.23 -5.42
N GLU A 13 -13.74 -15.19 -6.02
CA GLU A 13 -13.32 -16.42 -5.36
C GLU A 13 -12.33 -16.18 -4.21
N LEU A 14 -11.64 -15.03 -4.21
CA LEU A 14 -10.67 -14.65 -3.19
C LEU A 14 -11.24 -13.76 -2.08
N ILE A 15 -12.53 -13.42 -2.13
CA ILE A 15 -13.16 -12.60 -1.10
C ILE A 15 -12.98 -13.28 0.28
N GLY A 16 -12.53 -12.50 1.26
CA GLY A 16 -12.26 -12.98 2.62
C GLY A 16 -10.93 -13.69 2.80
N SER A 17 -10.17 -13.90 1.73
CA SER A 17 -8.85 -14.54 1.77
C SER A 17 -7.73 -13.50 1.75
N VAL A 18 -6.58 -13.87 2.29
CA VAL A 18 -5.34 -13.10 2.13
C VAL A 18 -4.87 -13.24 0.69
N LEU A 19 -4.78 -12.11 0.00
CA LEU A 19 -4.29 -12.07 -1.37
C LEU A 19 -2.77 -12.29 -1.39
N PHE A 20 -2.04 -11.58 -0.55
CA PHE A 20 -0.61 -11.77 -0.32
C PHE A 20 -0.17 -11.18 1.04
N GLU A 21 0.95 -11.66 1.52
CA GLU A 21 1.81 -10.98 2.49
C GLU A 21 3.11 -10.63 1.77
N SER A 22 3.50 -9.35 1.81
CA SER A 22 4.65 -8.89 1.05
C SER A 22 5.96 -9.40 1.63
N THR A 23 6.96 -9.51 0.77
CA THR A 23 8.35 -9.57 1.24
C THR A 23 8.63 -8.38 2.16
N PRO A 24 9.35 -8.60 3.27
CA PRO A 24 9.76 -7.51 4.15
C PRO A 24 10.56 -6.45 3.39
N ARG A 25 10.32 -5.20 3.73
CA ARG A 25 11.02 -4.05 3.15
C ARG A 25 11.33 -3.00 4.22
N VAL A 26 12.23 -2.11 3.91
CA VAL A 26 12.49 -0.91 4.69
C VAL A 26 12.12 0.33 3.88
N VAL A 27 11.64 1.36 4.56
CA VAL A 27 11.49 2.69 3.97
C VAL A 27 12.75 3.46 4.35
N THR A 28 13.57 3.76 3.36
CA THR A 28 14.86 4.41 3.62
C THR A 28 14.67 5.90 3.89
N ARG A 29 15.62 6.48 4.61
CA ARG A 29 15.70 7.93 4.82
C ARG A 29 15.66 8.71 3.49
N GLU A 30 16.39 8.23 2.48
CA GLU A 30 16.40 8.85 1.15
C GLU A 30 15.00 8.84 0.52
N GLN A 31 14.29 7.72 0.57
CA GLN A 31 12.92 7.61 0.03
C GLN A 31 11.97 8.57 0.75
N ILE A 32 12.03 8.64 2.08
CA ILE A 32 11.23 9.57 2.89
C ILE A 32 11.47 11.01 2.46
N GLN A 33 12.72 11.41 2.37
CA GLN A 33 13.07 12.79 2.05
C GLN A 33 12.73 13.17 0.62
N ASN A 34 12.93 12.27 -0.35
CA ASN A 34 12.51 12.48 -1.74
C ASN A 34 10.98 12.65 -1.85
N TYR A 35 10.22 11.80 -1.16
CA TYR A 35 8.77 11.91 -1.09
C TYR A 35 8.33 13.25 -0.49
N CYS A 36 8.88 13.62 0.64
CA CYS A 36 8.56 14.88 1.32
C CYS A 36 8.91 16.10 0.49
N ARG A 37 10.08 16.12 -0.16
CA ARG A 37 10.49 17.23 -1.04
C ARG A 37 9.58 17.37 -2.25
N SER A 38 9.15 16.26 -2.85
CA SER A 38 8.26 16.28 -4.01
C SER A 38 6.90 16.92 -3.69
N LEU A 39 6.47 16.88 -2.43
CA LEU A 39 5.21 17.44 -1.93
C LEU A 39 5.39 18.78 -1.20
N ASN A 40 6.61 19.28 -1.10
CA ASN A 40 6.96 20.42 -0.26
C ASN A 40 6.52 20.24 1.23
N GLN A 41 6.54 19.01 1.70
CA GLN A 41 6.25 18.63 3.09
C GLN A 41 7.56 18.56 3.87
N LEU A 42 7.98 19.68 4.45
CA LEU A 42 9.32 19.85 5.02
C LEU A 42 9.32 19.84 6.56
N ASP A 43 8.41 19.11 7.16
CA ASP A 43 8.34 18.97 8.62
C ASP A 43 9.62 18.32 9.17
N TRP A 44 10.16 18.89 10.24
CA TRP A 44 11.44 18.50 10.79
C TRP A 44 11.53 17.02 11.20
N PHE A 45 10.46 16.40 11.64
CA PHE A 45 10.46 14.99 12.06
C PHE A 45 10.69 13.99 10.92
N HIS A 46 10.71 14.46 9.66
CA HIS A 46 11.10 13.67 8.49
C HIS A 46 12.54 13.95 8.03
N PHE A 47 13.21 14.92 8.61
CA PHE A 47 14.53 15.39 8.17
C PHE A 47 15.58 15.46 9.27
N ASP A 48 15.19 15.77 10.51
CA ASP A 48 16.10 16.02 11.63
C ASP A 48 16.09 14.84 12.60
N GLU A 49 17.09 13.98 12.48
CA GLU A 49 17.24 12.76 13.27
C GLU A 49 17.39 13.06 14.77
N GLU A 50 18.25 14.01 15.11
CA GLU A 50 18.56 14.35 16.51
C GLU A 50 17.33 14.91 17.21
N ARG A 51 16.67 15.88 16.59
CA ARG A 51 15.44 16.47 17.11
C ARG A 51 14.31 15.46 17.23
N SER A 52 14.21 14.53 16.26
CA SER A 52 13.21 13.46 16.30
C SER A 52 13.46 12.50 17.46
N GLN A 53 14.71 12.17 17.75
CA GLN A 53 15.09 11.36 18.91
C GLN A 53 14.79 12.09 20.22
N GLU A 54 15.18 13.35 20.36
CA GLU A 54 14.91 14.18 21.54
C GLU A 54 13.41 14.35 21.81
N ALA A 55 12.60 14.41 20.76
CA ALA A 55 11.14 14.49 20.86
C ALA A 55 10.46 13.14 21.18
N GLY A 56 11.22 12.05 21.30
CA GLY A 56 10.70 10.74 21.66
C GLY A 56 10.19 9.90 20.50
N PHE A 57 10.45 10.28 19.25
CA PHE A 57 10.05 9.50 18.06
C PHE A 57 11.03 8.35 17.72
N GLY A 58 12.18 8.30 18.39
CA GLY A 58 13.19 7.26 18.14
C GLY A 58 14.04 7.46 16.90
N GLY A 59 13.80 8.51 16.12
CA GLY A 59 14.48 8.85 14.90
C GLY A 59 13.54 9.46 13.86
N ILE A 60 14.00 9.63 12.63
CA ILE A 60 13.18 10.12 11.54
C ILE A 60 11.99 9.20 11.31
N ILE A 61 10.79 9.78 11.27
CA ILE A 61 9.55 9.04 11.04
C ILE A 61 9.14 9.04 9.57
N VAL A 62 8.54 7.94 9.15
CA VAL A 62 7.93 7.78 7.83
C VAL A 62 6.64 8.59 7.78
N PRO A 63 6.40 9.44 6.75
CA PRO A 63 5.10 10.05 6.58
C PRO A 63 4.00 9.00 6.52
N GLY A 64 2.93 9.19 7.28
CA GLY A 64 1.79 8.25 7.28
C GLY A 64 1.20 8.05 5.89
N SER A 65 1.08 9.14 5.13
CA SER A 65 0.62 9.11 3.74
C SER A 65 1.52 8.30 2.80
N LEU A 66 2.82 8.19 3.08
CA LEU A 66 3.74 7.35 2.31
C LEU A 66 3.41 5.87 2.48
N THR A 67 3.02 5.43 3.68
CA THR A 67 2.58 4.04 3.90
C THR A 67 1.35 3.71 3.06
N PHE A 68 0.44 4.66 2.88
CA PHE A 68 -0.70 4.50 1.97
C PHE A 68 -0.25 4.43 0.50
N ALA A 69 0.61 5.35 0.07
CA ALA A 69 1.10 5.39 -1.31
C ALA A 69 1.87 4.12 -1.72
N LEU A 70 2.60 3.52 -0.77
CA LEU A 70 3.37 2.29 -1.00
C LEU A 70 2.49 1.04 -1.20
N VAL A 71 1.21 1.08 -0.85
CA VAL A 71 0.28 -0.04 -1.10
C VAL A 71 0.22 -0.35 -2.59
N HIS A 72 0.12 0.66 -3.43
CA HIS A 72 0.02 0.50 -4.88
C HIS A 72 1.24 -0.21 -5.50
N SER A 73 2.44 0.27 -5.22
CA SER A 73 3.66 -0.35 -5.75
C SER A 73 3.86 -1.77 -5.21
N THR A 74 3.60 -1.98 -3.92
CA THR A 74 3.72 -3.30 -3.28
C THR A 74 2.71 -4.29 -3.86
N PHE A 75 1.49 -3.84 -4.20
CA PHE A 75 0.51 -4.67 -4.90
C PHE A 75 1.09 -5.23 -6.20
N PHE A 76 1.67 -4.37 -7.05
CA PHE A 76 2.23 -4.80 -8.35
C PHE A 76 3.54 -5.60 -8.25
N GLU A 77 4.19 -5.59 -7.11
CA GLU A 77 5.30 -6.53 -6.84
C GLU A 77 4.79 -7.97 -6.66
N HIS A 78 3.53 -8.15 -6.22
CA HIS A 78 2.97 -9.46 -5.85
C HIS A 78 1.83 -9.94 -6.76
N VAL A 79 1.22 -9.04 -7.51
CA VAL A 79 0.08 -9.32 -8.39
C VAL A 79 0.38 -8.86 -9.81
N GLU A 80 0.08 -9.72 -10.75
CA GLU A 80 0.08 -9.44 -12.19
C GLU A 80 -1.37 -9.38 -12.67
N LEU A 81 -1.79 -8.25 -13.22
CA LEU A 81 -3.09 -8.09 -13.86
C LEU A 81 -2.98 -8.46 -15.33
N VAL A 82 -3.78 -9.39 -15.79
CA VAL A 82 -3.76 -9.88 -17.16
C VAL A 82 -4.98 -9.33 -17.90
N ASN A 83 -4.75 -8.58 -18.98
CA ASN A 83 -5.81 -7.99 -19.79
C ASN A 83 -6.82 -7.13 -18.99
N LEU A 84 -6.36 -6.48 -17.97
CA LEU A 84 -7.12 -5.56 -17.13
C LEU A 84 -6.44 -4.21 -17.04
N LYS A 85 -7.23 -3.15 -17.21
CA LYS A 85 -6.86 -1.79 -16.78
C LYS A 85 -7.32 -1.58 -15.35
N ALA A 86 -6.49 -0.95 -14.55
CA ALA A 86 -6.76 -0.66 -13.15
C ALA A 86 -6.63 0.83 -12.89
N LEU A 87 -7.58 1.39 -12.15
CA LEU A 87 -7.55 2.76 -11.68
C LEU A 87 -7.87 2.80 -10.19
N PHE A 88 -6.96 3.38 -9.40
CA PHE A 88 -7.25 3.70 -8.02
C PHE A 88 -8.36 4.77 -7.97
N VAL A 89 -9.42 4.50 -7.22
CA VAL A 89 -10.60 5.38 -7.15
C VAL A 89 -10.89 5.93 -5.75
N GLY A 90 -10.23 5.42 -4.73
CA GLY A 90 -10.42 5.97 -3.38
C GLY A 90 -10.09 5.01 -2.25
N SER A 91 -10.38 5.51 -1.05
CA SER A 91 -10.33 4.79 0.21
C SER A 91 -11.45 5.30 1.10
N ASP A 92 -12.16 4.40 1.76
CA ASP A 92 -13.19 4.78 2.72
C ASP A 92 -12.63 4.95 4.14
N ARG A 93 -11.46 4.38 4.39
CA ARG A 93 -10.81 4.42 5.70
C ARG A 93 -9.30 4.28 5.55
N PHE A 94 -8.59 5.17 6.24
CA PHE A 94 -7.15 5.06 6.41
C PHE A 94 -6.77 5.56 7.80
N ARG A 95 -5.97 4.77 8.53
CA ARG A 95 -5.46 5.12 9.85
C ARG A 95 -3.98 4.80 9.97
N VAL A 96 -3.24 5.73 10.53
CA VAL A 96 -1.90 5.49 11.05
C VAL A 96 -2.05 5.16 12.54
N LEU A 97 -1.65 3.95 12.92
CA LEU A 97 -1.82 3.44 14.28
C LEU A 97 -0.64 3.78 15.18
N ARG A 98 0.55 3.90 14.59
CA ARG A 98 1.76 4.40 15.24
C ARG A 98 2.75 4.97 14.22
N PRO A 99 3.63 5.88 14.64
CA PRO A 99 4.77 6.29 13.83
C PRO A 99 5.69 5.10 13.51
N THR A 100 6.25 5.10 12.31
CA THR A 100 7.26 4.14 11.87
C THR A 100 8.54 4.90 11.59
N ASN A 101 9.68 4.39 12.07
CA ASN A 101 10.96 5.01 11.82
C ASN A 101 11.54 4.60 10.47
N ALA A 102 12.39 5.46 9.92
CA ALA A 102 13.24 5.11 8.79
C ALA A 102 14.03 3.83 9.10
N ASN A 103 14.21 2.97 8.09
CA ASN A 103 14.92 1.69 8.18
C ASN A 103 14.27 0.63 9.08
N GLU A 104 13.07 0.85 9.60
CA GLU A 104 12.28 -0.21 10.23
C GLU A 104 11.81 -1.20 9.16
N THR A 105 11.93 -2.50 9.45
CA THR A 105 11.47 -3.55 8.52
C THR A 105 9.97 -3.76 8.67
N ILE A 106 9.25 -3.58 7.57
CA ILE A 106 7.80 -3.66 7.51
C ILE A 106 7.33 -4.62 6.43
N SER A 107 6.12 -5.14 6.58
CA SER A 107 5.44 -5.96 5.57
C SER A 107 3.99 -5.55 5.42
N LEU A 108 3.46 -5.76 4.21
CA LEU A 108 2.07 -5.48 3.85
C LEU A 108 1.29 -6.78 3.75
N LYS A 109 0.19 -6.87 4.47
CA LYS A 109 -0.84 -7.87 4.26
C LYS A 109 -2.01 -7.25 3.52
N MET A 110 -2.44 -7.86 2.43
CA MET A 110 -3.55 -7.38 1.63
C MET A 110 -4.58 -8.48 1.40
N SER A 111 -5.86 -8.15 1.55
CA SER A 111 -6.99 -9.07 1.39
C SER A 111 -8.03 -8.44 0.47
N ILE A 112 -8.84 -9.26 -0.19
CA ILE A 112 -10.00 -8.80 -0.95
C ILE A 112 -11.21 -8.84 -0.01
N ALA A 113 -11.82 -7.66 0.23
CA ALA A 113 -12.99 -7.52 1.08
C ALA A 113 -14.30 -7.61 0.31
N ALA A 114 -14.36 -7.02 -0.89
CA ALA A 114 -15.56 -7.00 -1.71
C ALA A 114 -15.23 -6.86 -3.20
N VAL A 115 -16.09 -7.42 -4.03
CA VAL A 115 -16.05 -7.26 -5.49
C VAL A 115 -17.45 -6.87 -5.94
N GLU A 116 -17.56 -5.82 -6.73
CA GLU A 116 -18.81 -5.23 -7.16
C GLU A 116 -18.81 -5.01 -8.67
N GLY A 117 -19.78 -5.59 -9.36
CA GLY A 117 -19.97 -5.33 -10.79
C GLY A 117 -20.25 -3.87 -11.08
N ARG A 118 -19.70 -3.37 -12.17
CA ARG A 118 -19.89 -2.01 -12.69
C ARG A 118 -20.13 -2.08 -14.20
N PRO A 119 -20.72 -1.05 -14.81
CA PRO A 119 -20.77 -1.00 -16.26
C PRO A 119 -19.36 -1.17 -16.86
N GLU A 120 -19.21 -2.11 -17.80
CA GLU A 120 -17.97 -2.41 -18.51
C GLU A 120 -16.82 -2.97 -17.66
N GLY A 121 -17.09 -3.42 -16.43
CA GLY A 121 -16.06 -4.01 -15.58
C GLY A 121 -16.51 -4.23 -14.14
N PHE A 122 -15.64 -3.99 -13.16
CA PHE A 122 -15.92 -4.24 -11.76
C PHE A 122 -15.05 -3.35 -10.85
N ARG A 123 -15.43 -3.27 -9.58
CA ARG A 123 -14.67 -2.59 -8.54
C ARG A 123 -14.30 -3.58 -7.45
N VAL A 124 -13.07 -3.48 -6.97
CA VAL A 124 -12.57 -4.29 -5.86
C VAL A 124 -12.25 -3.39 -4.68
N GLN A 125 -12.72 -3.79 -3.51
CA GLN A 125 -12.26 -3.25 -2.24
C GLN A 125 -11.25 -4.21 -1.65
N TYR A 126 -10.06 -3.68 -1.39
CA TYR A 126 -9.01 -4.35 -0.63
C TYR A 126 -8.96 -3.79 0.78
N ASP A 127 -8.66 -4.66 1.74
CA ASP A 127 -8.17 -4.26 3.05
C ASP A 127 -6.66 -4.42 3.08
N PHE A 128 -5.96 -3.44 3.62
CA PHE A 128 -4.51 -3.50 3.76
C PHE A 128 -4.07 -3.21 5.19
N HIS A 129 -2.98 -3.87 5.59
CA HIS A 129 -2.37 -3.74 6.90
C HIS A 129 -0.86 -3.73 6.77
N TRP A 130 -0.23 -2.61 7.10
CA TRP A 130 1.20 -2.54 7.32
C TRP A 130 1.55 -2.94 8.74
N ARG A 131 2.58 -3.77 8.89
CA ARG A 131 3.03 -4.30 10.18
C ARG A 131 4.54 -4.24 10.28
N SER A 132 5.05 -4.06 11.50
CA SER A 132 6.47 -4.27 11.79
C SER A 132 6.78 -5.77 11.77
N VAL A 133 7.88 -6.13 11.13
CA VAL A 133 8.37 -7.52 11.11
C VAL A 133 8.99 -7.90 12.45
N ASN A 134 9.52 -6.94 13.19
CA ASN A 134 10.22 -7.14 14.47
C ASN A 134 9.29 -7.12 15.69
N GLY A 135 7.98 -7.32 15.50
CA GLY A 135 7.03 -7.49 16.61
C GLY A 135 6.50 -6.21 17.25
N SER A 136 6.80 -5.01 16.71
CA SER A 136 6.25 -3.75 17.21
C SER A 136 4.78 -3.52 16.85
N GLY A 137 4.15 -4.50 16.19
CA GLY A 137 2.72 -4.52 15.91
C GLY A 137 2.30 -3.76 14.66
N PRO A 138 0.99 -3.42 14.55
CA PRO A 138 0.42 -2.75 13.39
C PRO A 138 0.89 -1.30 13.28
N ILE A 139 1.08 -0.85 12.04
CA ILE A 139 1.59 0.49 11.69
C ILE A 139 0.48 1.35 11.12
N SER A 140 -0.13 0.89 10.04
CA SER A 140 -1.24 1.57 9.37
C SER A 140 -2.15 0.55 8.71
N GLU A 141 -3.40 0.94 8.53
CA GLU A 141 -4.42 0.10 7.91
C GLU A 141 -5.46 0.93 7.19
N GLY A 142 -6.16 0.30 6.28
CA GLY A 142 -7.24 0.96 5.57
C GLY A 142 -7.83 0.13 4.45
N THR A 143 -8.63 0.81 3.62
CA THR A 143 -9.20 0.27 2.41
C THR A 143 -8.53 0.87 1.18
N PHE A 144 -8.50 0.11 0.11
CA PHE A 144 -7.94 0.52 -1.16
C PHE A 144 -8.93 0.12 -2.26
N LEU A 145 -9.54 1.09 -2.92
CA LEU A 145 -10.58 0.86 -3.91
C LEU A 145 -10.02 1.00 -5.32
N VAL A 146 -10.19 -0.04 -6.13
CA VAL A 146 -9.69 -0.08 -7.50
C VAL A 146 -10.81 -0.44 -8.46
N ARG A 147 -10.92 0.32 -9.51
CA ARG A 147 -11.81 0.07 -10.64
C ARG A 147 -11.06 -0.68 -11.73
N TYR A 148 -11.65 -1.76 -12.22
CA TYR A 148 -11.08 -2.59 -13.28
C TYR A 148 -11.95 -2.58 -14.53
N TRP A 149 -11.30 -2.58 -15.70
CA TRP A 149 -11.91 -2.78 -17.01
C TRP A 149 -11.12 -3.81 -17.80
N PRO A 150 -11.79 -4.58 -18.68
CA PRO A 150 -11.06 -5.37 -19.66
C PRO A 150 -10.16 -4.47 -20.51
N SER A 151 -8.92 -4.88 -20.70
CA SER A 151 -7.98 -4.26 -21.62
C SER A 151 -7.75 -5.24 -22.75
N VAL A 152 -8.12 -4.87 -23.96
CA VAL A 152 -7.69 -5.59 -25.15
C VAL A 152 -6.39 -4.90 -25.57
N ASP A 153 -5.27 -5.59 -25.43
CA ASP A 153 -4.03 -5.14 -26.05
C ASP A 153 -4.27 -5.17 -27.56
N HIS A 154 -4.44 -4.00 -28.14
CA HIS A 154 -4.27 -3.87 -29.57
C HIS A 154 -2.76 -4.01 -29.81
N GLU A 155 -2.34 -5.24 -30.16
CA GLU A 155 -1.10 -5.42 -30.88
C GLU A 155 -1.21 -4.58 -32.16
N GLY A 156 -0.60 -3.42 -32.12
CA GLY A 156 -0.43 -2.53 -33.26
C GLY A 156 0.98 -2.65 -33.79
#